data_19b9bed7e325f83552235e03a1127ceb
#
_entry.id   19b9bed7e325f83552235e03a1127ceb
#
_cell.length_a   1.000
_cell.length_b   1.000
_cell.length_c   1.000
_cell.angle_alpha   90.00
_cell.angle_beta   90.00
_cell.angle_gamma   90.00
#
_symmetry.space_group_name_H-M   'P 1'
#
loop_
_entity.id
_entity.type
_entity.pdbx_description
1 polymer ?
#
loop_
_entity_poly.entity_id
_entity_poly.type
_entity_poly.pdbx_seq_one_letter_code
_entity_poly.pdbx_strand_id
1 'polypeptide(L)'
;WGYSDLTTIVNAVTTATGNESMLYQVRNLLYDHSAEQITLFQNAFSGRSPSLFDLPCTFLQGDHMEGVMIGGNIRCFLKLAGTDFQPDFRRKILLLEAMGGGVPQMVTFLSQLKMMHAFEQINGILLGTFSQMERDQLTPDMPQLVRQAAGPDLPIAKTPYIGHGTDAHAAVIGKFYQISSD
;
A
#
# COMPACT_ATOMS: atom_id res chain seq x y z
N TRP A 1 -10.07 10.58 -4.86
CA TRP A 1 -10.12 9.60 -3.77
C TRP A 1 -10.63 8.27 -4.30
N GLY A 2 -9.95 7.17 -3.97
CA GLY A 2 -10.31 5.81 -4.37
C GLY A 2 -9.96 4.80 -3.30
N TYR A 3 -10.42 3.55 -3.48
CA TYR A 3 -10.21 2.48 -2.54
C TYR A 3 -10.35 1.12 -3.23
N SER A 4 -9.62 0.09 -2.78
CA SER A 4 -9.74 -1.28 -3.27
C SER A 4 -9.60 -1.37 -4.80
N ASP A 5 -10.66 -1.71 -5.53
CA ASP A 5 -10.63 -1.79 -7.00
C ASP A 5 -10.26 -0.46 -7.68
N LEU A 6 -10.53 0.67 -7.05
CA LEU A 6 -10.12 1.99 -7.56
C LEU A 6 -8.60 2.23 -7.49
N THR A 7 -7.82 1.32 -6.87
CA THR A 7 -6.35 1.32 -6.96
C THR A 7 -5.88 1.46 -8.41
N THR A 8 -6.54 0.76 -9.34
CA THR A 8 -6.26 0.87 -10.77
C THR A 8 -6.40 2.31 -11.26
N ILE A 9 -7.52 2.97 -10.90
CA ILE A 9 -7.81 4.33 -11.37
C ILE A 9 -6.90 5.37 -10.72
N VAL A 10 -6.68 5.31 -9.40
CA VAL A 10 -5.85 6.31 -8.72
C VAL A 10 -4.40 6.26 -9.20
N ASN A 11 -3.83 5.07 -9.45
CA ASN A 11 -2.50 4.96 -10.04
C ASN A 11 -2.45 5.42 -11.50
N ALA A 12 -3.47 5.08 -12.31
CA ALA A 12 -3.55 5.52 -13.70
C ALA A 12 -3.66 7.05 -13.80
N VAL A 13 -4.49 7.69 -12.99
CA VAL A 13 -4.61 9.16 -12.94
C VAL A 13 -3.29 9.80 -12.53
N THR A 14 -2.66 9.30 -11.47
CA THR A 14 -1.35 9.82 -11.00
C THR A 14 -0.28 9.67 -12.10
N THR A 15 -0.22 8.51 -12.77
CA THR A 15 0.74 8.26 -13.85
C THR A 15 0.53 9.19 -15.04
N ALA A 16 -0.73 9.40 -15.43
CA ALA A 16 -1.07 10.21 -16.60
C ALA A 16 -0.92 11.73 -16.38
N THR A 17 -1.13 12.20 -15.14
CA THR A 17 -1.25 13.64 -14.85
C THR A 17 -0.16 14.19 -13.94
N GLY A 18 0.56 13.33 -13.22
CA GLY A 18 1.48 13.73 -12.14
C GLY A 18 0.79 14.22 -10.86
N ASN A 19 -0.55 14.24 -10.81
CA ASN A 19 -1.29 14.68 -9.63
C ASN A 19 -1.35 13.57 -8.58
N GLU A 20 -1.32 13.96 -7.31
CA GLU A 20 -1.53 13.05 -6.18
C GLU A 20 -2.96 12.54 -6.13
N SER A 21 -3.11 11.28 -5.72
CA SER A 21 -4.40 10.61 -5.53
C SER A 21 -4.49 9.97 -4.15
N MET A 22 -5.65 10.08 -3.50
CA MET A 22 -5.84 9.53 -2.16
C MET A 22 -6.41 8.11 -2.24
N LEU A 23 -5.70 7.16 -1.65
CA LEU A 23 -6.17 5.79 -1.43
C LEU A 23 -6.77 5.70 -0.02
N TYR A 24 -8.10 5.75 0.09
CA TYR A 24 -8.82 5.76 1.36
C TYR A 24 -10.25 5.25 1.23
N GLN A 25 -10.68 4.48 2.21
CA GLN A 25 -12.04 3.96 2.31
C GLN A 25 -12.99 5.00 2.95
N VAL A 26 -13.49 5.96 2.16
CA VAL A 26 -14.36 7.05 2.65
C VAL A 26 -15.59 6.55 3.42
N ARG A 27 -16.10 5.34 3.13
CA ARG A 27 -17.21 4.74 3.87
C ARG A 27 -16.92 4.55 5.37
N ASN A 28 -15.65 4.51 5.80
CA ASN A 28 -15.29 4.39 7.22
C ASN A 28 -15.79 5.58 8.06
N LEU A 29 -16.11 6.71 7.43
CA LEU A 29 -16.74 7.84 8.10
C LEU A 29 -18.18 7.54 8.59
N LEU A 30 -18.79 6.44 8.09
CA LEU A 30 -20.19 6.07 8.34
C LEU A 30 -20.34 4.76 9.13
N TYR A 31 -19.25 4.02 9.39
CA TYR A 31 -19.26 2.71 10.06
C TYR A 31 -18.73 2.79 11.51
N ASP A 32 -18.53 1.61 12.11
CA ASP A 32 -17.84 1.48 13.40
C ASP A 32 -16.55 2.29 13.36
N HIS A 33 -16.12 2.89 14.44
CA HIS A 33 -15.02 3.87 14.48
C HIS A 33 -15.30 5.21 13.77
N SER A 34 -16.53 5.48 13.34
CA SER A 34 -16.85 6.68 12.58
C SER A 34 -16.46 7.99 13.31
N ALA A 35 -16.59 8.06 14.62
CA ALA A 35 -16.22 9.26 15.39
C ALA A 35 -14.70 9.52 15.35
N GLU A 36 -13.89 8.48 15.47
CA GLU A 36 -12.43 8.56 15.33
C GLU A 36 -12.05 8.89 13.89
N GLN A 37 -12.60 8.16 12.92
CA GLN A 37 -12.36 8.40 11.49
C GLN A 37 -12.74 9.82 11.07
N ILE A 38 -13.86 10.36 11.55
CA ILE A 38 -14.28 11.76 11.30
C ILE A 38 -13.24 12.72 11.88
N THR A 39 -12.75 12.47 13.09
CA THR A 39 -11.73 13.29 13.74
C THR A 39 -10.42 13.29 12.95
N LEU A 40 -9.92 12.10 12.57
CA LEU A 40 -8.72 11.96 11.74
C LEU A 40 -8.88 12.64 10.38
N PHE A 41 -10.05 12.50 9.76
CA PHE A 41 -10.37 13.15 8.49
C PHE A 41 -10.37 14.68 8.62
N GLN A 42 -11.00 15.23 9.65
CA GLN A 42 -11.01 16.68 9.91
C GLN A 42 -9.60 17.22 10.19
N ASN A 43 -8.79 16.46 10.96
CA ASN A 43 -7.40 16.81 11.25
C ASN A 43 -6.55 16.87 9.99
N ALA A 44 -6.76 15.94 9.04
CA ALA A 44 -6.06 15.91 7.77
C ALA A 44 -6.19 17.22 6.96
N PHE A 45 -7.33 17.92 7.07
CA PHE A 45 -7.58 19.21 6.39
C PHE A 45 -7.27 20.43 7.25
N SER A 46 -7.02 20.26 8.55
CA SER A 46 -6.70 21.37 9.47
C SER A 46 -5.23 21.39 9.90
N GLY A 47 -4.41 20.49 9.38
CA GLY A 47 -2.98 20.38 9.71
C GLY A 47 -2.71 19.91 11.14
N ARG A 48 -3.66 19.22 11.79
CA ARG A 48 -3.52 18.66 13.13
C ARG A 48 -3.11 17.20 13.08
N SER A 49 -2.39 16.75 14.11
CA SER A 49 -2.06 15.33 14.33
C SER A 49 -2.73 14.84 15.64
N PRO A 50 -3.12 13.56 15.75
CA PRO A 50 -3.04 12.56 14.67
C PRO A 50 -4.00 12.86 13.52
N SER A 51 -3.60 12.50 12.31
CA SER A 51 -4.38 12.75 11.10
C SER A 51 -4.56 11.48 10.27
N LEU A 52 -5.50 11.53 9.33
CA LEU A 52 -5.76 10.44 8.41
C LEU A 52 -4.53 10.04 7.55
N PHE A 53 -3.56 10.95 7.39
CA PHE A 53 -2.34 10.71 6.59
C PHE A 53 -1.15 10.22 7.40
N ASP A 54 -1.29 10.09 8.73
CA ASP A 54 -0.26 9.51 9.56
C ASP A 54 -0.24 7.99 9.35
N LEU A 55 0.91 7.45 8.97
CA LEU A 55 1.09 6.03 8.66
C LEU A 55 2.17 5.42 9.57
N PRO A 56 1.87 5.17 10.85
CA PRO A 56 2.80 4.45 11.70
C PRO A 56 3.10 3.07 11.11
N CYS A 57 4.38 2.74 11.02
CA CYS A 57 4.81 1.46 10.46
C CYS A 57 6.00 0.88 11.23
N THR A 58 6.19 -0.43 11.07
CA THR A 58 7.31 -1.16 11.66
C THR A 58 8.12 -1.82 10.54
N PHE A 59 9.45 -1.66 10.57
CA PHE A 59 10.31 -2.35 9.63
C PHE A 59 10.38 -3.83 9.93
N LEU A 60 10.22 -4.63 8.89
CA LEU A 60 10.37 -6.07 8.89
C LEU A 60 11.72 -6.48 8.31
N GLN A 61 12.31 -5.60 7.48
CA GLN A 61 13.61 -5.76 6.82
C GLN A 61 14.15 -4.37 6.48
N GLY A 62 15.43 -4.12 6.78
CA GLY A 62 16.01 -2.78 6.67
C GLY A 62 15.50 -1.84 7.77
N ASP A 63 15.78 -0.56 7.66
CA ASP A 63 15.49 0.46 8.65
C ASP A 63 15.12 1.83 8.05
N HIS A 64 15.23 1.96 6.73
CA HIS A 64 14.94 3.19 5.99
C HIS A 64 14.48 2.88 4.57
N MET A 65 13.51 3.65 4.07
CA MET A 65 13.15 3.73 2.65
C MET A 65 12.59 5.11 2.31
N GLU A 66 12.85 5.57 1.08
CA GLU A 66 12.28 6.80 0.59
C GLU A 66 11.90 6.70 -0.89
N GLY A 67 10.90 7.46 -1.29
CA GLY A 67 10.45 7.50 -2.68
C GLY A 67 9.00 7.94 -2.82
N VAL A 68 8.59 8.11 -4.06
CA VAL A 68 7.20 8.39 -4.38
C VAL A 68 6.39 7.09 -4.24
N MET A 69 5.27 7.15 -3.51
CA MET A 69 4.42 5.99 -3.28
C MET A 69 3.55 5.67 -4.49
N ILE A 70 3.55 4.40 -4.89
CA ILE A 70 2.67 3.80 -5.90
C ILE A 70 2.05 2.53 -5.32
N GLY A 71 1.02 1.99 -5.94
CA GLY A 71 0.45 0.71 -5.52
C GLY A 71 -0.90 0.83 -4.82
N GLY A 72 -1.16 -0.07 -3.87
CA GLY A 72 -2.42 -0.26 -3.15
C GLY A 72 -2.86 -1.71 -3.19
N ASN A 73 -4.12 -1.98 -3.59
CA ASN A 73 -4.59 -3.35 -3.74
C ASN A 73 -3.79 -4.08 -4.82
N ILE A 74 -3.04 -5.13 -4.42
CA ILE A 74 -2.07 -5.80 -5.29
C ILE A 74 -2.70 -6.34 -6.58
N ARG A 75 -3.88 -6.98 -6.49
CA ARG A 75 -4.61 -7.50 -7.65
C ARG A 75 -4.99 -6.38 -8.63
N CYS A 76 -5.44 -5.26 -8.09
CA CYS A 76 -5.95 -4.15 -8.90
C CYS A 76 -4.83 -3.31 -9.49
N PHE A 77 -3.72 -3.15 -8.77
CA PHE A 77 -2.50 -2.53 -9.26
C PHE A 77 -1.93 -3.29 -10.47
N LEU A 78 -1.88 -4.61 -10.39
CA LEU A 78 -1.36 -5.46 -11.46
C LEU A 78 -2.19 -5.44 -12.76
N LYS A 79 -3.44 -4.94 -12.72
CA LYS A 79 -4.24 -4.71 -13.95
C LYS A 79 -3.64 -3.63 -14.86
N LEU A 80 -2.77 -2.78 -14.34
CA LEU A 80 -2.06 -1.77 -15.13
C LEU A 80 -0.85 -2.32 -15.89
N ALA A 81 -0.43 -3.54 -15.59
CA ALA A 81 0.75 -4.17 -16.20
C ALA A 81 0.64 -4.21 -17.72
N GLY A 82 1.65 -3.66 -18.42
CA GLY A 82 1.72 -3.61 -19.87
C GLY A 82 0.80 -2.56 -20.52
N THR A 83 0.21 -1.67 -19.75
CA THR A 83 -0.54 -0.50 -20.26
C THR A 83 0.30 0.78 -20.15
N ASP A 84 -0.11 1.83 -20.87
CA ASP A 84 0.51 3.17 -20.80
C ASP A 84 0.32 3.83 -19.42
N PHE A 85 -0.56 3.26 -18.58
CA PHE A 85 -0.86 3.75 -17.23
C PHE A 85 -0.10 3.00 -16.14
N GLN A 86 0.78 2.06 -16.50
CA GLN A 86 1.62 1.39 -15.52
C GLN A 86 2.61 2.41 -14.91
N PRO A 87 2.60 2.60 -13.57
CA PRO A 87 3.59 3.46 -12.93
C PRO A 87 5.02 2.96 -13.17
N ASP A 88 5.94 3.90 -13.34
CA ASP A 88 7.38 3.61 -13.34
C ASP A 88 7.81 3.17 -11.93
N PHE A 89 8.46 2.03 -11.81
CA PHE A 89 8.92 1.47 -10.55
C PHE A 89 10.19 2.14 -9.99
N ARG A 90 10.96 2.83 -10.83
CA ARG A 90 12.27 3.36 -10.45
C ARG A 90 12.21 4.30 -9.26
N ARG A 91 12.89 3.92 -8.17
CA ARG A 91 12.99 4.70 -6.93
C ARG A 91 11.63 5.02 -6.30
N LYS A 92 10.69 4.09 -6.35
CA LYS A 92 9.36 4.20 -5.73
C LYS A 92 9.29 3.39 -4.44
N ILE A 93 8.33 3.74 -3.59
CA ILE A 93 7.84 2.85 -2.53
C ILE A 93 6.60 2.15 -3.08
N LEU A 94 6.61 0.81 -3.06
CA LEU A 94 5.48 0.01 -3.52
C LEU A 94 4.59 -0.37 -2.33
N LEU A 95 3.42 0.24 -2.26
CA LEU A 95 2.37 -0.12 -1.30
C LEU A 95 1.62 -1.35 -1.80
N LEU A 96 1.46 -2.36 -0.93
CA LEU A 96 0.71 -3.58 -1.22
C LEU A 96 -0.26 -3.91 -0.09
N GLU A 97 -1.52 -4.15 -0.42
CA GLU A 97 -2.58 -4.63 0.47
C GLU A 97 -3.54 -5.56 -0.27
N ALA A 98 -4.36 -6.32 0.45
CA ALA A 98 -5.46 -7.10 -0.14
C ALA A 98 -6.56 -7.44 0.87
N MET A 99 -7.82 -7.38 0.43
CA MET A 99 -8.94 -7.91 1.22
C MET A 99 -8.96 -9.45 1.19
N GLY A 100 -8.87 -10.02 0.00
CA GLY A 100 -9.00 -11.45 -0.24
C GLY A 100 -7.82 -12.06 -0.96
N GLY A 101 -7.78 -13.38 -1.00
CA GLY A 101 -6.76 -14.17 -1.66
C GLY A 101 -5.88 -14.94 -0.68
N GLY A 102 -5.67 -16.21 -0.98
CA GLY A 102 -4.78 -17.09 -0.22
C GLY A 102 -3.36 -17.12 -0.77
N VAL A 103 -2.53 -17.96 -0.16
CA VAL A 103 -1.11 -18.11 -0.47
C VAL A 103 -0.85 -18.32 -1.97
N PRO A 104 -1.51 -19.24 -2.71
CA PRO A 104 -1.23 -19.43 -4.14
C PRO A 104 -1.48 -18.17 -4.97
N GLN A 105 -2.50 -17.41 -4.64
CA GLN A 105 -2.83 -16.17 -5.33
C GLN A 105 -1.79 -15.09 -5.07
N MET A 106 -1.34 -14.92 -3.82
CA MET A 106 -0.30 -13.95 -3.47
C MET A 106 1.03 -14.30 -4.13
N VAL A 107 1.40 -15.58 -4.16
CA VAL A 107 2.58 -16.07 -4.90
C VAL A 107 2.48 -15.71 -6.39
N THR A 108 1.31 -15.86 -7.01
CA THR A 108 1.08 -15.48 -8.41
C THR A 108 1.30 -13.98 -8.63
N PHE A 109 0.75 -13.14 -7.77
CA PHE A 109 0.91 -11.68 -7.87
C PHE A 109 2.36 -11.24 -7.67
N LEU A 110 3.05 -11.78 -6.66
CA LEU A 110 4.45 -11.48 -6.41
C LEU A 110 5.35 -11.97 -7.55
N SER A 111 5.04 -13.14 -8.14
CA SER A 111 5.75 -13.64 -9.32
C SER A 111 5.57 -12.71 -10.52
N GLN A 112 4.38 -12.14 -10.72
CA GLN A 112 4.14 -11.16 -11.77
C GLN A 112 4.96 -9.89 -11.54
N LEU A 113 5.00 -9.34 -10.31
CA LEU A 113 5.84 -8.19 -9.97
C LEU A 113 7.32 -8.48 -10.22
N LYS A 114 7.79 -9.70 -9.89
CA LYS A 114 9.16 -10.13 -10.15
C LYS A 114 9.47 -10.20 -11.66
N MET A 115 8.56 -10.77 -12.47
CA MET A 115 8.71 -10.80 -13.93
C MET A 115 8.69 -9.40 -14.57
N MET A 116 8.03 -8.43 -13.92
CA MET A 116 8.05 -7.02 -14.31
C MET A 116 9.31 -6.28 -13.83
N HIS A 117 10.25 -6.97 -13.18
CA HIS A 117 11.45 -6.38 -12.59
C HIS A 117 11.16 -5.24 -11.59
N ALA A 118 10.02 -5.33 -10.88
CA ALA A 118 9.61 -4.30 -9.94
C ALA A 118 10.57 -4.22 -8.75
N PHE A 119 10.97 -5.38 -8.19
CA PHE A 119 11.78 -5.44 -6.97
C PHE A 119 13.22 -4.94 -7.16
N GLU A 120 13.75 -4.99 -8.38
CA GLU A 120 15.07 -4.44 -8.72
C GLU A 120 15.07 -2.92 -8.93
N GLN A 121 13.90 -2.30 -9.02
CA GLN A 121 13.76 -0.89 -9.37
C GLN A 121 13.25 -0.03 -8.21
N ILE A 122 12.42 -0.61 -7.32
CA ILE A 122 11.84 0.13 -6.18
C ILE A 122 12.85 0.32 -5.06
N ASN A 123 12.61 1.33 -4.21
CA ASN A 123 13.42 1.59 -3.01
C ASN A 123 12.91 0.89 -1.75
N GLY A 124 11.70 0.33 -1.78
CA GLY A 124 11.15 -0.40 -0.65
C GLY A 124 9.69 -0.79 -0.84
N ILE A 125 9.20 -1.60 0.08
CA ILE A 125 7.82 -2.09 0.10
C ILE A 125 7.17 -1.67 1.41
N LEU A 126 6.00 -1.04 1.32
CA LEU A 126 5.10 -0.84 2.46
C LEU A 126 3.96 -1.85 2.37
N LEU A 127 3.87 -2.75 3.34
CA LEU A 127 2.78 -3.70 3.46
C LEU A 127 1.66 -3.09 4.30
N GLY A 128 0.46 -3.07 3.76
CA GLY A 128 -0.77 -2.90 4.51
C GLY A 128 -1.28 -4.25 5.03
N THR A 129 -2.59 -4.34 5.29
CA THR A 129 -3.22 -5.58 5.75
C THR A 129 -3.55 -6.52 4.58
N PHE A 130 -3.42 -7.81 4.83
CA PHE A 130 -3.88 -8.87 3.95
C PHE A 130 -4.99 -9.63 4.68
N SER A 131 -6.18 -9.03 4.69
CA SER A 131 -7.27 -9.35 5.61
C SER A 131 -7.67 -10.81 5.64
N GLN A 132 -7.74 -11.48 4.49
CA GLN A 132 -8.05 -12.92 4.46
C GLN A 132 -6.89 -13.75 5.01
N MET A 133 -5.65 -13.50 4.60
CA MET A 133 -4.50 -14.26 5.07
C MET A 133 -4.31 -14.14 6.59
N GLU A 134 -4.51 -12.92 7.12
CA GLU A 134 -4.38 -12.64 8.56
C GLU A 134 -5.52 -13.28 9.37
N ARG A 135 -6.77 -13.14 8.91
CA ARG A 135 -7.93 -13.75 9.55
C ARG A 135 -7.84 -15.29 9.59
N ASP A 136 -7.45 -15.88 8.47
CA ASP A 136 -7.41 -17.34 8.30
C ASP A 136 -6.05 -17.92 8.74
N GLN A 137 -5.13 -17.08 9.27
CA GLN A 137 -3.79 -17.43 9.77
C GLN A 137 -2.98 -18.27 8.76
N LEU A 138 -3.06 -17.88 7.50
CA LEU A 138 -2.41 -18.63 6.41
C LEU A 138 -0.89 -18.55 6.49
N THR A 139 -0.23 -19.68 6.20
CA THR A 139 1.23 -19.79 6.16
C THR A 139 1.71 -20.37 4.83
N PRO A 140 2.83 -19.88 4.24
CA PRO A 140 3.58 -18.72 4.71
C PRO A 140 2.74 -17.44 4.70
N ASP A 141 2.99 -16.52 5.65
CA ASP A 141 2.29 -15.22 5.71
C ASP A 141 2.80 -14.25 4.63
N MET A 142 2.12 -13.14 4.44
CA MET A 142 2.51 -12.18 3.39
C MET A 142 3.91 -11.58 3.58
N PRO A 143 4.35 -11.20 4.79
CA PRO A 143 5.73 -10.83 5.05
C PRO A 143 6.77 -11.87 4.58
N GLN A 144 6.53 -13.15 4.86
CA GLN A 144 7.42 -14.23 4.44
C GLN A 144 7.45 -14.36 2.92
N LEU A 145 6.29 -14.31 2.25
CA LEU A 145 6.19 -14.37 0.79
C LEU A 145 6.91 -13.21 0.11
N VAL A 146 6.75 -12.00 0.65
CA VAL A 146 7.40 -10.80 0.08
C VAL A 146 8.91 -10.87 0.24
N ARG A 147 9.44 -11.29 1.41
CA ARG A 147 10.88 -11.49 1.60
C ARG A 147 11.45 -12.51 0.62
N GLN A 148 10.74 -13.61 0.38
CA GLN A 148 11.18 -14.63 -0.59
C GLN A 148 11.19 -14.10 -2.04
N ALA A 149 10.23 -13.25 -2.40
CA ALA A 149 10.13 -12.70 -3.74
C ALA A 149 11.13 -11.56 -4.00
N ALA A 150 11.27 -10.65 -3.04
CA ALA A 150 12.03 -9.41 -3.15
C ALA A 150 13.52 -9.56 -2.79
N GLY A 151 13.87 -10.61 -2.04
CA GLY A 151 15.25 -10.83 -1.58
C GLY A 151 15.60 -10.06 -0.29
N PRO A 152 16.85 -10.22 0.21
CA PRO A 152 17.23 -9.75 1.54
C PRO A 152 17.54 -8.24 1.63
N ASP A 153 17.82 -7.59 0.50
CA ASP A 153 18.40 -6.23 0.51
C ASP A 153 17.33 -5.13 0.42
N LEU A 154 16.11 -5.47 -0.05
CA LEU A 154 15.06 -4.49 -0.25
C LEU A 154 14.37 -4.16 1.09
N PRO A 155 14.30 -2.88 1.53
CA PRO A 155 13.58 -2.50 2.74
C PRO A 155 12.09 -2.87 2.67
N ILE A 156 11.57 -3.43 3.77
CA ILE A 156 10.16 -3.83 3.91
C ILE A 156 9.66 -3.32 5.25
N ALA A 157 8.62 -2.48 5.23
CA ALA A 157 7.88 -2.06 6.41
C ALA A 157 6.43 -2.54 6.35
N LYS A 158 5.77 -2.62 7.49
CA LYS A 158 4.34 -2.95 7.61
C LYS A 158 3.61 -1.90 8.43
N THR A 159 2.40 -1.55 7.99
CA THR A 159 1.44 -0.75 8.74
C THR A 159 0.12 -1.51 8.87
N PRO A 160 -0.55 -1.50 10.04
CA PRO A 160 -1.88 -2.06 10.17
C PRO A 160 -2.98 -1.14 9.61
N TYR A 161 -2.64 0.12 9.31
CA TYR A 161 -3.62 1.17 8.98
C TYR A 161 -3.94 1.31 7.49
N ILE A 162 -3.30 0.56 6.59
CA ILE A 162 -3.68 0.53 5.17
C ILE A 162 -4.29 -0.82 4.84
N GLY A 163 -5.54 -0.79 4.36
CA GLY A 163 -6.28 -2.00 3.97
C GLY A 163 -7.78 -1.87 4.21
N HIS A 164 -8.45 -2.98 4.44
CA HIS A 164 -9.91 -3.07 4.47
C HIS A 164 -10.52 -2.97 5.89
N GLY A 165 -9.73 -2.59 6.89
CA GLY A 165 -10.21 -2.33 8.25
C GLY A 165 -11.08 -1.07 8.33
N THR A 166 -11.96 -1.01 9.35
CA THR A 166 -12.78 0.18 9.63
C THR A 166 -11.98 1.32 10.24
N ASP A 167 -10.78 1.03 10.69
CA ASP A 167 -9.78 1.94 11.27
C ASP A 167 -8.70 2.36 10.23
N ALA A 168 -8.90 2.04 8.95
CA ALA A 168 -7.90 2.34 7.92
C ALA A 168 -7.64 3.84 7.76
N HIS A 169 -6.37 4.17 7.55
CA HIS A 169 -5.88 5.50 7.21
C HIS A 169 -5.77 5.68 5.69
N ALA A 170 -5.37 6.87 5.26
CA ALA A 170 -5.19 7.19 3.85
C ALA A 170 -3.71 7.15 3.44
N ALA A 171 -3.41 6.51 2.31
CA ALA A 171 -2.16 6.69 1.61
C ALA A 171 -2.32 7.67 0.45
N VAL A 172 -1.32 8.52 0.22
CA VAL A 172 -1.31 9.44 -0.90
C VAL A 172 -0.42 8.88 -2.00
N ILE A 173 -1.04 8.37 -3.06
CA ILE A 173 -0.37 7.86 -4.25
C ILE A 173 0.19 9.04 -5.04
N GLY A 174 1.46 8.97 -5.45
CA GLY A 174 2.16 10.07 -6.12
C GLY A 174 2.92 11.00 -5.18
N LYS A 175 2.72 10.92 -3.86
CA LYS A 175 3.44 11.70 -2.85
C LYS A 175 4.78 11.04 -2.52
N PHE A 176 5.79 11.87 -2.25
CA PHE A 176 7.08 11.43 -1.72
C PHE A 176 6.99 11.15 -0.21
N TYR A 177 7.50 9.99 0.20
CA TYR A 177 7.59 9.58 1.60
C TYR A 177 9.04 9.28 1.98
N GLN A 178 9.38 9.60 3.22
CA GLN A 178 10.56 9.09 3.93
C GLN A 178 10.06 8.33 5.14
N ILE A 179 10.44 7.07 5.24
CA ILE A 179 10.05 6.16 6.32
C ILE A 179 11.33 5.61 6.94
N SER A 180 11.50 5.78 8.25
CA SER A 180 12.63 5.27 9.01
C SER A 180 12.15 4.59 10.29
N SER A 181 12.91 3.62 10.78
CA SER A 181 12.77 3.14 12.15
C SER A 181 13.17 4.25 13.12
N ASP A 182 12.39 4.46 14.17
CA ASP A 182 12.75 5.34 15.29
C ASP A 182 14.00 4.85 16.02
#